data_ee3c7ca8272dc5eb83ae3e1df94a4098
#
_entry.id   ee3c7ca8272dc5eb83ae3e1df94a4098
#
_cell.length_a   1.000
_cell.length_b   1.000
_cell.length_c   1.000
_cell.angle_alpha   90.00
_cell.angle_beta   90.00
_cell.angle_gamma   90.00
#
_symmetry.space_group_name_H-M   'P 1'
#
loop_
_entity.id
_entity.type
_entity.pdbx_description
1 polymer ?
#
loop_
_entity_poly.entity_id
_entity_poly.type
_entity_poly.pdbx_seq_one_letter_code
_entity_poly.pdbx_strand_id
1 'polypeptide(L)' 'MTLLDRIETLRTRHRSLEEAIDREVTRPAPNMETISDLKRQKLRIKDEIVQLEHTA' A
#
# COMPACT_ATOMS: atom_id res chain seq x y z
N MET A 1 16.77 -8.84 9.52
CA MET A 1 15.78 -7.77 9.38
C MET A 1 15.03 -7.58 10.70
N THR A 2 15.04 -6.36 11.23
CA THR A 2 14.35 -6.07 12.48
C THR A 2 12.87 -5.79 12.23
N LEU A 3 12.05 -5.80 13.28
CA LEU A 3 10.65 -5.44 13.20
C LEU A 3 10.48 -4.03 12.65
N LEU A 4 11.30 -3.08 13.10
CA LEU A 4 11.27 -1.71 12.60
C LEU A 4 11.57 -1.62 11.11
N ASP A 5 12.57 -2.37 10.65
CA ASP A 5 12.92 -2.42 9.23
C ASP A 5 11.75 -2.92 8.39
N ARG A 6 11.05 -3.94 8.88
CA ARG A 6 9.90 -4.47 8.17
C ARG A 6 8.76 -3.46 8.10
N ILE A 7 8.48 -2.78 9.22
CA ILE A 7 7.45 -1.75 9.26
C ILE A 7 7.78 -0.62 8.27
N GLU A 8 9.02 -0.17 8.25
CA GLU A 8 9.45 0.88 7.32
C GLU A 8 9.33 0.45 5.86
N THR A 9 9.70 -0.78 5.56
CA THR A 9 9.56 -1.34 4.21
C THR A 9 8.09 -1.36 3.80
N LEU A 10 7.20 -1.78 4.68
CA LEU A 10 5.77 -1.83 4.40
C LEU A 10 5.18 -0.43 4.24
N ARG A 11 5.61 0.52 5.04
CA ARG A 11 5.18 1.91 4.90
C ARG A 11 5.60 2.50 3.56
N THR A 12 6.81 2.19 3.10
CA THR A 12 7.29 2.62 1.79
C THR A 12 6.44 2.03 0.68
N ARG A 13 6.11 0.74 0.77
CA ARG A 13 5.22 0.08 -0.20
C ARG A 13 3.83 0.69 -0.19
N HIS A 14 3.30 0.99 0.99
CA HIS A 14 2.00 1.63 1.14
C HIS A 14 1.97 2.97 0.39
N ARG A 15 3.00 3.78 0.59
CA ARG A 15 3.13 5.06 -0.10
C ARG A 15 3.24 4.90 -1.61
N SER A 16 4.02 3.93 -2.07
CA SER A 16 4.16 3.65 -3.49
C SER A 16 2.83 3.25 -4.13
N LEU A 17 2.03 2.48 -3.41
CA LEU A 17 0.70 2.09 -3.88
C LEU A 17 -0.25 3.28 -3.94
N GLU A 18 -0.18 4.19 -2.98
CA GLU A 18 -0.97 5.42 -3.01
C GLU A 18 -0.63 6.27 -4.23
N GLU A 19 0.65 6.42 -4.52
CA GLU A 19 1.11 7.15 -5.70
C GLU A 19 0.66 6.48 -7.00
N ALA A 20 0.71 5.15 -7.04
CA ALA A 20 0.26 4.40 -8.21
C ALA A 20 -1.25 4.56 -8.42
N ILE A 21 -2.03 4.56 -7.34
CA ILE A 21 -3.47 4.79 -7.41
C ILE A 21 -3.75 6.20 -7.95
N ASP A 22 -3.07 7.21 -7.44
CA ASP A 22 -3.24 8.59 -7.89
C ASP A 22 -2.94 8.73 -9.37
N ARG A 23 -1.87 8.12 -9.85
CA ARG A 23 -1.51 8.15 -11.27
C ARG A 23 -2.58 7.47 -12.13
N GLU A 24 -3.10 6.34 -11.67
CA GLU A 24 -4.11 5.61 -12.43
C GLU A 24 -5.42 6.38 -12.49
N VAL A 25 -5.83 6.99 -11.37
CA VAL A 25 -7.09 7.77 -11.30
C VAL A 25 -7.03 9.02 -12.18
N THR A 26 -5.86 9.62 -12.34
CA THR A 26 -5.70 10.84 -13.12
C THR A 26 -5.50 10.60 -14.61
N ARG A 27 -5.43 9.34 -15.05
CA ARG A 27 -5.32 9.03 -16.48
C ARG A 27 -6.61 9.40 -17.21
N PRO A 28 -6.51 9.77 -18.52
CA PRO A 28 -7.71 10.07 -19.31
C PRO A 28 -8.71 8.92 -19.37
N ALA A 29 -8.23 7.68 -19.32
CA ALA A 29 -9.07 6.48 -19.28
C ALA A 29 -8.60 5.55 -18.15
N PRO A 30 -9.01 5.83 -16.90
CA PRO A 30 -8.59 5.01 -15.77
C PRO A 30 -9.07 3.56 -15.91
N ASN A 31 -8.20 2.62 -15.57
CA ASN A 31 -8.55 1.20 -15.52
C ASN A 31 -9.05 0.86 -14.12
N MET A 32 -10.36 0.60 -14.01
CA MET A 32 -10.98 0.34 -12.71
C MET A 32 -10.50 -0.95 -12.07
N GLU A 33 -10.15 -1.96 -12.87
CA GLU A 33 -9.58 -3.20 -12.34
C GLU A 33 -8.22 -2.96 -11.69
N THR A 34 -7.37 -2.19 -12.35
CA THR A 34 -6.07 -1.84 -11.81
C THR A 34 -6.19 -1.05 -10.52
N ILE A 35 -7.10 -0.07 -10.48
CA ILE A 35 -7.35 0.73 -9.29
C ILE A 35 -7.83 -0.17 -8.14
N SER A 36 -8.75 -1.08 -8.42
CA SER A 36 -9.28 -2.00 -7.42
C SER A 36 -8.18 -2.91 -6.85
N ASP A 37 -7.32 -3.44 -7.71
CA ASP A 37 -6.21 -4.29 -7.30
C ASP A 37 -5.20 -3.53 -6.43
N LEU A 38 -4.87 -2.31 -6.83
CA LEU A 38 -3.95 -1.47 -6.06
C LEU A 38 -4.52 -1.14 -4.68
N LYS A 39 -5.82 -0.86 -4.60
CA LYS A 39 -6.48 -0.60 -3.32
C LYS A 39 -6.49 -1.82 -2.41
N ARG A 40 -6.66 -3.02 -2.97
CA ARG A 40 -6.58 -4.26 -2.18
C ARG A 40 -5.19 -4.48 -1.62
N GLN A 41 -4.17 -4.28 -2.44
CA GLN A 41 -2.78 -4.42 -2.00
C GLN A 41 -2.47 -3.41 -0.90
N LYS A 42 -2.91 -2.18 -1.07
CA LYS A 42 -2.73 -1.13 -0.07
C LYS A 42 -3.37 -1.52 1.26
N LEU A 43 -4.59 -2.04 1.22
CA LEU A 43 -5.31 -2.46 2.42
C LEU A 43 -4.60 -3.59 3.14
N ARG A 44 -4.12 -4.59 2.41
CA ARG A 44 -3.36 -5.71 2.99
C ARG A 44 -2.10 -5.23 3.68
N ILE A 45 -1.37 -4.32 3.05
CA ILE A 45 -0.15 -3.77 3.63
C ILE A 45 -0.47 -2.97 4.88
N LYS A 46 -1.51 -2.18 4.86
CA LYS A 46 -1.94 -1.42 6.03
C LYS A 46 -2.30 -2.34 7.20
N ASP A 47 -3.04 -3.40 6.93
CA ASP A 47 -3.39 -4.37 7.96
C ASP A 47 -2.16 -5.03 8.57
N GLU A 48 -1.18 -5.37 7.74
CA GLU A 48 0.08 -5.96 8.19
C GLU A 48 0.85 -4.99 9.07
N ILE A 49 0.92 -3.71 8.68
CA ILE A 49 1.57 -2.67 9.48
C ILE A 49 0.92 -2.57 10.86
N VAL A 50 -0.41 -2.51 10.89
CA VAL A 50 -1.16 -2.39 12.15
C VAL A 50 -0.87 -3.58 13.05
N GLN A 51 -0.88 -4.79 12.52
CA GLN A 51 -0.57 -6.00 13.29
C GLN A 51 0.84 -5.97 13.86
N LEU A 52 1.81 -5.57 13.05
CA LEU A 52 3.20 -5.49 13.50
C LEU A 52 3.39 -4.42 14.57
N GLU A 53 2.69 -3.30 14.45
CA GLU A 53 2.74 -2.24 15.47
C GLU A 53 2.12 -2.70 16.79
N HIS A 54 1.10 -3.54 16.72
CA HIS A 54 0.46 -4.11 17.92
C HIS A 54 1.34 -5.12 18.64
N THR A 55 2.23 -5.79 17.93
CA THR A 55 3.14 -6.76 18.53
C THR A 55 4.42 -6.12 19.10
N ALA A 56 4.66 -4.88 18.78
CA ALA A 56 5.87 -4.18 19.22
C ALA A 56 5.75 -3.56 20.65
#